data_fcc4e89c6750dd05864d268697fa7adf
#
_entry.id   fcc4e89c6750dd05864d268697fa7adf
#
_cell.length_a   1.000
_cell.length_b   1.000
_cell.length_c   1.000
_cell.angle_alpha   90.00
_cell.angle_beta   90.00
_cell.angle_gamma   90.00
#
_symmetry.space_group_name_H-M   'P 1'
#
loop_
_entity.id
_entity.type
_entity.pdbx_description
1 polymer ?
#
loop_
_entity_poly.entity_id
_entity_poly.type
_entity_poly.pdbx_seq_one_letter_code
_entity_poly.pdbx_strand_id
1 'polypeptide(L)'
;MSGIAEVLFNLGYEVSGCDLQSNANTERLAQLGVRVFQGHDPAHLENVGVVVISSAVREDNPEVQEARRRQIPVIPRGEMLAELMRLKYGIAVAGSHGKTTTTSMIAAILSDAGLDPTVVVGGRVGAMGGSNARLGQSEFFVVESDESDGSFLKLSPILAVVTNIDREHLDYYGDFDALLAAFAEFANRVPFYGAAIICLDDEGNQRMLPHVRRRVVTYGMSPQADLVIHLPVTGPEGTRFNLRFREVELGEFRLAVPGLHNAFNAAAAVAVALELGLSVETIRQSLARFTGVDRRFQLRGQVNGITVIDDYGHHPAEIRATLNTARACGYRRVLVLFQPHRYTRTQLLMDEFGRSFHQADWVFVTDIYAASETPIPGVSGEVLAERIQQYGHRGVEYVGTLERGVERICAIAQPGDLVLTLGAGNVVRAGDWILERLQKGECGDAGKWVQAGS
;
A
#
# COMPACT_ATOMS: atom_id res chain seq x y z
N MET A 1 -7.82 6.15 -10.61
CA MET A 1 -8.77 6.93 -11.45
C MET A 1 -9.95 7.44 -10.62
N SER A 2 -10.68 6.56 -9.93
CA SER A 2 -11.91 6.94 -9.19
C SER A 2 -11.73 8.12 -8.21
N GLY A 3 -10.63 8.15 -7.44
CA GLY A 3 -10.38 9.25 -6.51
C GLY A 3 -10.21 10.61 -7.19
N ILE A 4 -9.51 10.68 -8.32
CA ILE A 4 -9.38 11.92 -9.11
C ILE A 4 -10.74 12.36 -9.66
N ALA A 5 -11.53 11.41 -10.17
CA ALA A 5 -12.89 11.68 -10.66
C ALA A 5 -13.78 12.23 -9.55
N GLU A 6 -13.73 11.65 -8.34
CA GLU A 6 -14.47 12.13 -7.17
C GLU A 6 -14.05 13.55 -6.75
N VAL A 7 -12.74 13.83 -6.72
CA VAL A 7 -12.23 15.19 -6.41
C VAL A 7 -12.69 16.20 -7.43
N LEU A 8 -12.56 15.91 -8.73
CA LEU A 8 -13.01 16.80 -9.80
C LEU A 8 -14.51 17.06 -9.75
N PHE A 9 -15.31 15.99 -9.56
CA PHE A 9 -16.77 16.10 -9.44
C PHE A 9 -17.17 17.00 -8.25
N ASN A 10 -16.54 16.79 -7.09
CA ASN A 10 -16.78 17.59 -5.90
C ASN A 10 -16.31 19.06 -6.04
N LEU A 11 -15.32 19.32 -6.90
CA LEU A 11 -14.92 20.69 -7.28
C LEU A 11 -15.90 21.37 -8.25
N GLY A 12 -16.95 20.66 -8.67
CA GLY A 12 -17.99 21.19 -9.55
C GLY A 12 -17.73 21.00 -11.03
N TYR A 13 -16.73 20.20 -11.42
CA TYR A 13 -16.53 19.82 -12.81
C TYR A 13 -17.59 18.78 -13.24
N GLU A 14 -18.02 18.85 -14.48
CA GLU A 14 -18.79 17.78 -15.10
C GLU A 14 -17.86 16.61 -15.42
N VAL A 15 -18.08 15.47 -14.76
CA VAL A 15 -17.21 14.29 -14.87
C VAL A 15 -18.01 13.12 -15.41
N SER A 16 -17.44 12.43 -16.41
CA SER A 16 -17.89 11.12 -16.87
C SER A 16 -16.72 10.14 -16.93
N GLY A 17 -17.00 8.85 -16.98
CA GLY A 17 -15.97 7.84 -17.10
C GLY A 17 -16.51 6.51 -17.62
N CYS A 18 -15.60 5.63 -18.01
CA CYS A 18 -15.92 4.29 -18.49
C CYS A 18 -14.98 3.23 -17.89
N ASP A 19 -15.48 2.02 -17.78
CA ASP A 19 -14.70 0.83 -17.39
C ASP A 19 -15.25 -0.38 -18.15
N LEU A 20 -14.41 -1.37 -18.42
CA LEU A 20 -14.84 -2.62 -19.08
C LEU A 20 -15.83 -3.41 -18.22
N GLN A 21 -15.71 -3.31 -16.88
CA GLN A 21 -16.55 -4.03 -15.94
C GLN A 21 -17.02 -3.12 -14.81
N SER A 22 -18.28 -3.32 -14.38
CA SER A 22 -18.76 -2.69 -13.15
C SER A 22 -18.00 -3.24 -11.93
N ASN A 23 -17.65 -2.34 -11.04
CA ASN A 23 -16.95 -2.66 -9.79
C ASN A 23 -17.36 -1.65 -8.70
N ALA A 24 -16.97 -1.92 -7.46
CA ALA A 24 -17.34 -1.06 -6.33
C ALA A 24 -16.92 0.42 -6.47
N ASN A 25 -15.90 0.74 -7.27
CA ASN A 25 -15.51 2.14 -7.51
C ASN A 25 -16.41 2.81 -8.53
N THR A 26 -16.77 2.11 -9.63
CA THR A 26 -17.70 2.61 -10.65
C THR A 26 -19.10 2.80 -10.08
N GLU A 27 -19.57 1.86 -9.25
CA GLU A 27 -20.85 1.94 -8.55
C GLU A 27 -20.88 3.14 -7.58
N ARG A 28 -19.81 3.35 -6.81
CA ARG A 28 -19.67 4.50 -5.92
C ARG A 28 -19.73 5.83 -6.69
N LEU A 29 -18.99 5.96 -7.79
CA LEU A 29 -19.01 7.17 -8.62
C LEU A 29 -20.41 7.44 -9.18
N ALA A 30 -21.11 6.40 -9.63
CA ALA A 30 -22.49 6.54 -10.11
C ALA A 30 -23.44 7.00 -8.99
N GLN A 31 -23.29 6.49 -7.76
CA GLN A 31 -24.07 6.94 -6.58
C GLN A 31 -23.79 8.42 -6.24
N LEU A 32 -22.58 8.92 -6.49
CA LEU A 32 -22.22 10.34 -6.32
C LEU A 32 -22.80 11.24 -7.43
N GLY A 33 -23.31 10.68 -8.52
CA GLY A 33 -23.87 11.43 -9.65
C GLY A 33 -22.92 11.55 -10.85
N VAL A 34 -21.77 10.91 -10.83
CA VAL A 34 -20.85 10.81 -12.00
C VAL A 34 -21.47 9.89 -13.05
N ARG A 35 -21.50 10.31 -14.31
CA ARG A 35 -21.93 9.46 -15.43
C ARG A 35 -20.89 8.38 -15.68
N VAL A 36 -21.24 7.10 -15.45
CA VAL A 36 -20.36 5.96 -15.66
C VAL A 36 -20.92 5.06 -16.74
N PHE A 37 -20.10 4.78 -17.75
CA PHE A 37 -20.43 3.90 -18.88
C PHE A 37 -19.70 2.57 -18.74
N GLN A 38 -20.31 1.51 -19.28
CA GLN A 38 -19.66 0.20 -19.39
C GLN A 38 -19.15 0.01 -20.83
N GLY A 39 -17.87 -0.37 -20.95
CA GLY A 39 -17.19 -0.48 -22.25
C GLY A 39 -16.64 0.86 -22.73
N HIS A 40 -16.05 0.84 -23.93
CA HIS A 40 -15.43 2.01 -24.55
C HIS A 40 -16.13 2.36 -25.86
N ASP A 41 -16.66 3.57 -25.97
CA ASP A 41 -17.37 4.07 -27.15
C ASP A 41 -16.99 5.53 -27.42
N PRO A 42 -16.64 5.91 -28.67
CA PRO A 42 -16.41 7.29 -29.08
C PRO A 42 -17.54 8.28 -28.72
N ALA A 43 -18.78 7.79 -28.61
CA ALA A 43 -19.94 8.59 -28.21
C ALA A 43 -19.85 9.12 -26.79
N HIS A 44 -19.06 8.48 -25.90
CA HIS A 44 -18.84 8.94 -24.53
C HIS A 44 -18.09 10.28 -24.47
N LEU A 45 -17.48 10.73 -25.57
CA LEU A 45 -16.73 11.98 -25.67
C LEU A 45 -17.58 13.19 -26.05
N GLU A 46 -18.89 13.12 -25.94
CA GLU A 46 -19.74 14.27 -26.16
C GLU A 46 -19.53 15.31 -25.03
N ASN A 47 -19.21 16.56 -25.43
CA ASN A 47 -18.90 17.68 -24.52
C ASN A 47 -17.69 17.47 -23.58
N VAL A 48 -16.78 16.57 -23.91
CA VAL A 48 -15.57 16.31 -23.13
C VAL A 48 -14.47 17.29 -23.53
N GLY A 49 -13.94 18.04 -22.56
CA GLY A 49 -12.82 18.98 -22.74
C GLY A 49 -11.44 18.36 -22.54
N VAL A 50 -11.33 17.26 -21.80
CA VAL A 50 -10.08 16.53 -21.54
C VAL A 50 -10.38 15.06 -21.25
N VAL A 51 -9.56 14.17 -21.77
CA VAL A 51 -9.60 12.72 -21.50
C VAL A 51 -8.44 12.36 -20.58
N VAL A 52 -8.74 11.74 -19.45
CA VAL A 52 -7.73 11.28 -18.48
C VAL A 52 -7.63 9.76 -18.51
N ILE A 53 -6.43 9.24 -18.78
CA ILE A 53 -6.20 7.80 -18.93
C ILE A 53 -5.29 7.24 -17.83
N SER A 54 -5.49 5.96 -17.48
CA SER A 54 -4.53 5.20 -16.69
C SER A 54 -3.48 4.54 -17.57
N SER A 55 -2.38 4.10 -16.99
CA SER A 55 -1.33 3.34 -17.69
C SER A 55 -1.81 2.02 -18.29
N ALA A 56 -2.97 1.50 -17.85
CA ALA A 56 -3.59 0.29 -18.40
C ALA A 56 -4.33 0.53 -19.73
N VAL A 57 -4.64 1.77 -20.10
CA VAL A 57 -5.35 2.11 -21.33
C VAL A 57 -4.37 2.13 -22.49
N ARG A 58 -4.67 1.33 -23.53
CA ARG A 58 -3.82 1.18 -24.71
C ARG A 58 -4.09 2.28 -25.73
N GLU A 59 -3.12 2.52 -26.59
CA GLU A 59 -3.19 3.49 -27.69
C GLU A 59 -4.30 3.18 -28.71
N ASP A 60 -4.69 1.91 -28.85
CA ASP A 60 -5.75 1.44 -29.75
C ASP A 60 -7.17 1.58 -29.16
N ASN A 61 -7.31 2.15 -27.94
CA ASN A 61 -8.60 2.40 -27.33
C ASN A 61 -9.43 3.38 -28.18
N PRO A 62 -10.70 3.05 -28.53
CA PRO A 62 -11.52 3.83 -29.45
C PRO A 62 -11.80 5.27 -28.95
N GLU A 63 -11.91 5.47 -27.64
CA GLU A 63 -12.09 6.81 -27.06
C GLU A 63 -10.81 7.64 -27.17
N VAL A 64 -9.63 7.04 -26.95
CA VAL A 64 -8.33 7.71 -27.12
C VAL A 64 -8.10 8.14 -28.54
N GLN A 65 -8.41 7.26 -29.51
CA GLN A 65 -8.28 7.57 -30.95
C GLN A 65 -9.24 8.68 -31.35
N GLU A 66 -10.49 8.64 -30.93
CA GLU A 66 -11.47 9.66 -31.25
C GLU A 66 -11.16 11.00 -30.58
N ALA A 67 -10.68 10.99 -29.32
CA ALA A 67 -10.23 12.22 -28.64
C ALA A 67 -9.10 12.91 -29.41
N ARG A 68 -8.11 12.16 -29.89
CA ARG A 68 -7.03 12.69 -30.74
C ARG A 68 -7.56 13.23 -32.07
N ARG A 69 -8.49 12.52 -32.71
CA ARG A 69 -9.13 12.97 -33.95
C ARG A 69 -9.88 14.30 -33.77
N ARG A 70 -10.54 14.47 -32.61
CA ARG A 70 -11.25 15.73 -32.23
C ARG A 70 -10.32 16.79 -31.66
N GLN A 71 -9.02 16.52 -31.51
CA GLN A 71 -8.03 17.39 -30.84
C GLN A 71 -8.38 17.66 -29.36
N ILE A 72 -9.09 16.75 -28.70
CA ILE A 72 -9.30 16.79 -27.26
C ILE A 72 -8.01 16.33 -26.57
N PRO A 73 -7.47 17.09 -25.61
CA PRO A 73 -6.28 16.68 -24.86
C PRO A 73 -6.48 15.32 -24.19
N VAL A 74 -5.50 14.42 -24.35
CA VAL A 74 -5.43 13.13 -23.65
C VAL A 74 -4.25 13.16 -22.74
N ILE A 75 -4.50 13.17 -21.44
CA ILE A 75 -3.46 13.26 -20.41
C ILE A 75 -3.45 12.04 -19.50
N PRO A 76 -2.29 11.60 -19.04
CA PRO A 76 -2.21 10.52 -18.07
C PRO A 76 -2.72 10.96 -16.69
N ARG A 77 -3.18 9.98 -15.89
CA ARG A 77 -3.66 10.16 -14.51
C ARG A 77 -2.74 11.00 -13.64
N GLY A 78 -1.42 10.74 -13.71
CA GLY A 78 -0.42 11.46 -12.92
C GLY A 78 -0.34 12.96 -13.26
N GLU A 79 -0.61 13.32 -14.52
CA GLU A 79 -0.65 14.72 -14.94
C GLU A 79 -1.87 15.46 -14.39
N MET A 80 -3.06 14.85 -14.47
CA MET A 80 -4.26 15.42 -13.84
C MET A 80 -4.07 15.59 -12.33
N LEU A 81 -3.42 14.63 -11.66
CA LEU A 81 -3.12 14.73 -10.24
C LEU A 81 -2.17 15.90 -9.94
N ALA A 82 -1.18 16.13 -10.81
CA ALA A 82 -0.25 17.25 -10.70
C ALA A 82 -0.97 18.60 -10.88
N GLU A 83 -1.91 18.70 -11.82
CA GLU A 83 -2.73 19.90 -12.02
C GLU A 83 -3.59 20.21 -10.77
N LEU A 84 -4.20 19.19 -10.16
CA LEU A 84 -4.94 19.37 -8.91
C LEU A 84 -4.04 19.84 -7.75
N MET A 85 -2.78 19.37 -7.70
CA MET A 85 -1.82 19.76 -6.67
C MET A 85 -1.34 21.21 -6.81
N ARG A 86 -1.22 21.73 -8.03
CA ARG A 86 -0.66 23.10 -8.29
C ARG A 86 -1.40 24.22 -7.57
N LEU A 87 -2.67 24.02 -7.28
CA LEU A 87 -3.54 25.03 -6.65
C LEU A 87 -3.56 24.94 -5.12
N LYS A 88 -2.78 24.00 -4.54
CA LYS A 88 -2.86 23.65 -3.12
C LYS A 88 -1.46 23.52 -2.50
N TYR A 89 -1.41 23.53 -1.16
CA TYR A 89 -0.19 23.19 -0.42
C TYR A 89 0.03 21.67 -0.53
N GLY A 90 0.82 21.25 -1.51
CA GLY A 90 1.01 19.85 -1.85
C GLY A 90 1.97 19.11 -0.90
N ILE A 91 1.52 17.97 -0.38
CA ILE A 91 2.31 17.01 0.39
C ILE A 91 2.27 15.70 -0.38
N ALA A 92 3.40 15.26 -0.92
CA ALA A 92 3.48 14.05 -1.74
C ALA A 92 4.34 12.98 -1.04
N VAL A 93 3.80 11.77 -0.95
CA VAL A 93 4.49 10.64 -0.33
C VAL A 93 4.87 9.62 -1.39
N ALA A 94 6.17 9.44 -1.60
CA ALA A 94 6.77 8.48 -2.50
C ALA A 94 7.59 7.44 -1.73
N GLY A 95 8.04 6.41 -2.44
CA GLY A 95 8.86 5.32 -1.92
C GLY A 95 8.31 3.95 -2.34
N SER A 96 9.11 2.92 -2.26
CA SER A 96 8.67 1.57 -2.65
C SER A 96 7.57 1.05 -1.73
N HIS A 97 7.74 1.17 -0.41
CA HIS A 97 6.81 0.64 0.59
C HIS A 97 6.34 1.71 1.58
N GLY A 98 5.17 1.50 2.21
CA GLY A 98 4.65 2.37 3.28
C GLY A 98 3.92 3.62 2.81
N LYS A 99 3.87 3.94 1.50
CA LYS A 99 3.23 5.13 0.92
C LYS A 99 1.80 5.35 1.44
N THR A 100 0.93 4.38 1.23
CA THR A 100 -0.51 4.48 1.60
C THR A 100 -0.70 4.74 3.09
N THR A 101 0.03 4.00 3.93
CA THR A 101 -0.06 4.14 5.39
C THR A 101 0.44 5.51 5.85
N THR A 102 1.59 5.97 5.34
CA THR A 102 2.14 7.29 5.65
C THR A 102 1.21 8.41 5.20
N THR A 103 0.70 8.35 3.96
CA THR A 103 -0.27 9.32 3.43
C THR A 103 -1.53 9.38 4.30
N SER A 104 -2.03 8.22 4.73
CA SER A 104 -3.22 8.12 5.59
C SER A 104 -2.98 8.67 6.99
N MET A 105 -1.80 8.44 7.58
CA MET A 105 -1.42 9.02 8.88
C MET A 105 -1.30 10.54 8.79
N ILE A 106 -0.67 11.08 7.74
CA ILE A 106 -0.60 12.52 7.51
C ILE A 106 -2.01 13.11 7.39
N ALA A 107 -2.87 12.49 6.58
CA ALA A 107 -4.26 12.92 6.39
C ALA A 107 -5.06 12.90 7.70
N ALA A 108 -4.89 11.87 8.54
CA ALA A 108 -5.52 11.77 9.84
C ALA A 108 -5.07 12.90 10.79
N ILE A 109 -3.75 13.15 10.88
CA ILE A 109 -3.19 14.20 11.72
C ILE A 109 -3.73 15.58 11.30
N LEU A 110 -3.71 15.88 10.00
CA LEU A 110 -4.21 17.16 9.49
C LEU A 110 -5.71 17.34 9.76
N SER A 111 -6.51 16.27 9.57
CA SER A 111 -7.94 16.29 9.83
C SER A 111 -8.23 16.51 11.32
N ASP A 112 -7.52 15.83 12.21
CA ASP A 112 -7.66 15.97 13.66
C ASP A 112 -7.16 17.31 14.19
N ALA A 113 -6.24 17.95 13.45
CA ALA A 113 -5.81 19.34 13.71
C ALA A 113 -6.82 20.40 13.23
N GLY A 114 -7.96 19.99 12.68
CA GLY A 114 -8.97 20.90 12.11
C GLY A 114 -8.62 21.44 10.73
N LEU A 115 -7.54 20.93 10.12
CA LEU A 115 -7.16 21.22 8.75
C LEU A 115 -7.81 20.16 7.87
N ASP A 116 -8.84 20.50 7.13
CA ASP A 116 -9.59 19.58 6.28
C ASP A 116 -8.90 19.35 4.91
N PRO A 117 -7.89 18.45 4.80
CA PRO A 117 -7.11 18.29 3.56
C PRO A 117 -7.89 17.57 2.48
N THR A 118 -7.59 17.91 1.22
CA THR A 118 -7.88 17.03 0.08
C THR A 118 -6.87 15.90 0.10
N VAL A 119 -7.34 14.65 -0.02
CA VAL A 119 -6.51 13.45 0.10
C VAL A 119 -6.73 12.53 -1.09
N VAL A 120 -5.64 12.00 -1.67
CA VAL A 120 -5.69 10.96 -2.72
C VAL A 120 -4.68 9.88 -2.39
N VAL A 121 -5.15 8.64 -2.19
CA VAL A 121 -4.34 7.47 -1.87
C VAL A 121 -4.53 6.34 -2.88
N GLY A 122 -3.58 5.44 -2.98
CA GLY A 122 -3.66 4.28 -3.87
C GLY A 122 -4.64 3.20 -3.37
N GLY A 123 -4.76 3.03 -2.04
CA GLY A 123 -5.64 2.07 -1.39
C GLY A 123 -6.92 2.66 -0.83
N ARG A 124 -7.84 1.82 -0.36
CA ARG A 124 -9.03 2.25 0.39
C ARG A 124 -8.66 2.51 1.84
N VAL A 125 -9.19 3.57 2.41
CA VAL A 125 -8.94 3.95 3.81
C VAL A 125 -10.27 3.99 4.56
N GLY A 126 -10.41 3.16 5.60
CA GLY A 126 -11.62 3.07 6.41
C GLY A 126 -12.04 4.42 7.01
N ALA A 127 -11.06 5.22 7.48
CA ALA A 127 -11.28 6.57 8.00
C ALA A 127 -11.85 7.56 6.96
N MET A 128 -11.77 7.24 5.66
CA MET A 128 -12.38 8.00 4.55
C MET A 128 -13.66 7.34 4.03
N GLY A 129 -14.35 6.55 4.85
CA GLY A 129 -15.58 5.84 4.44
C GLY A 129 -15.35 4.78 3.36
N GLY A 130 -14.13 4.18 3.30
CA GLY A 130 -13.75 3.19 2.29
C GLY A 130 -13.45 3.78 0.91
N SER A 131 -13.30 5.12 0.80
CA SER A 131 -12.83 5.81 -0.40
C SER A 131 -11.31 5.82 -0.49
N ASN A 132 -10.77 5.96 -1.69
CA ASN A 132 -9.37 6.26 -1.95
C ASN A 132 -9.10 7.76 -2.19
N ALA A 133 -10.11 8.61 -2.06
CA ALA A 133 -9.98 10.06 -2.12
C ALA A 133 -11.03 10.75 -1.26
N ARG A 134 -10.68 11.93 -0.78
CA ARG A 134 -11.57 12.86 -0.08
C ARG A 134 -11.24 14.28 -0.50
N LEU A 135 -12.24 15.05 -0.94
CA LEU A 135 -12.10 16.50 -1.10
C LEU A 135 -12.22 17.18 0.26
N GLY A 136 -11.21 17.94 0.64
CA GLY A 136 -11.23 18.82 1.79
C GLY A 136 -11.37 20.30 1.38
N GLN A 137 -11.77 21.11 2.34
CA GLN A 137 -12.01 22.54 2.12
C GLN A 137 -10.75 23.39 2.30
N SER A 138 -9.67 22.85 2.87
CA SER A 138 -8.45 23.60 3.11
C SER A 138 -7.53 23.68 1.89
N GLU A 139 -6.48 24.47 2.05
CA GLU A 139 -5.39 24.56 1.07
C GLU A 139 -4.50 23.33 0.96
N PHE A 140 -4.59 22.36 1.89
CA PHE A 140 -3.73 21.19 1.91
C PHE A 140 -4.19 20.11 0.93
N PHE A 141 -3.21 19.51 0.24
CA PHE A 141 -3.41 18.40 -0.67
C PHE A 141 -2.39 17.30 -0.37
N VAL A 142 -2.85 16.19 0.20
CA VAL A 142 -2.02 15.03 0.56
C VAL A 142 -2.20 13.93 -0.46
N VAL A 143 -1.11 13.49 -1.08
CA VAL A 143 -1.19 12.51 -2.17
C VAL A 143 -0.15 11.41 -2.03
N GLU A 144 -0.59 10.19 -2.28
CA GLU A 144 0.29 9.06 -2.55
C GLU A 144 0.82 9.16 -3.98
N SER A 145 2.13 9.15 -4.14
CA SER A 145 2.83 9.28 -5.42
C SER A 145 3.20 7.92 -5.96
N ASP A 146 2.98 7.72 -7.27
CA ASP A 146 3.26 6.45 -7.94
C ASP A 146 4.56 6.59 -8.75
N GLU A 147 5.58 5.84 -8.34
CA GLU A 147 6.88 5.79 -9.01
C GLU A 147 6.90 4.80 -10.18
N SER A 148 5.93 3.88 -10.24
CA SER A 148 5.97 2.72 -11.17
C SER A 148 6.05 3.09 -12.65
N ASP A 149 5.54 4.26 -13.02
CA ASP A 149 5.50 4.80 -14.38
C ASP A 149 6.16 6.19 -14.50
N GLY A 150 6.93 6.59 -13.49
CA GLY A 150 7.57 7.90 -13.42
C GLY A 150 6.60 9.08 -13.25
N SER A 151 5.30 8.83 -13.08
CA SER A 151 4.28 9.91 -12.97
C SER A 151 4.46 10.79 -11.74
N PHE A 152 5.11 10.29 -10.67
CA PHE A 152 5.44 11.07 -9.48
C PHE A 152 6.34 12.27 -9.80
N LEU A 153 7.14 12.22 -10.87
CA LEU A 153 7.97 13.33 -11.34
C LEU A 153 7.16 14.51 -11.91
N LYS A 154 5.88 14.34 -12.18
CA LYS A 154 5.01 15.44 -12.61
C LYS A 154 4.51 16.30 -11.44
N LEU A 155 4.57 15.76 -10.22
CA LEU A 155 4.15 16.44 -9.00
C LEU A 155 5.16 17.54 -8.61
N SER A 156 4.64 18.61 -8.03
CA SER A 156 5.45 19.72 -7.49
C SER A 156 5.05 19.98 -6.03
N PRO A 157 5.42 19.08 -5.12
CA PRO A 157 5.04 19.18 -3.72
C PRO A 157 5.82 20.28 -3.00
N ILE A 158 5.24 20.84 -1.95
CA ILE A 158 5.93 21.70 -0.98
C ILE A 158 6.67 20.83 0.04
N LEU A 159 6.03 19.72 0.47
CA LEU A 159 6.68 18.70 1.28
C LEU A 159 6.70 17.38 0.51
N ALA A 160 7.89 16.85 0.24
CA ALA A 160 8.10 15.55 -0.39
C ALA A 160 8.58 14.54 0.64
N VAL A 161 7.86 13.43 0.80
CA VAL A 161 8.28 12.33 1.68
C VAL A 161 8.83 11.19 0.83
N VAL A 162 10.01 10.66 1.18
CA VAL A 162 10.55 9.42 0.61
C VAL A 162 10.74 8.41 1.72
N THR A 163 9.91 7.36 1.71
CA THR A 163 9.90 6.35 2.78
C THR A 163 11.10 5.41 2.67
N ASN A 164 11.29 4.80 1.53
CA ASN A 164 12.37 3.87 1.21
C ASN A 164 12.48 3.69 -0.31
N ILE A 165 13.61 3.18 -0.79
CA ILE A 165 13.82 2.89 -2.22
C ILE A 165 14.35 1.47 -2.34
N ASP A 166 13.51 0.54 -2.80
CA ASP A 166 13.83 -0.86 -3.06
C ASP A 166 13.97 -1.12 -4.57
N ARG A 167 14.50 -2.27 -4.95
CA ARG A 167 14.70 -2.68 -6.35
C ARG A 167 13.37 -3.11 -7.00
N GLU A 168 12.47 -2.15 -7.17
CA GLU A 168 11.19 -2.31 -7.85
C GLU A 168 11.17 -1.50 -9.16
N HIS A 169 10.27 -1.87 -10.07
CA HIS A 169 10.02 -1.15 -11.33
C HIS A 169 11.27 -0.97 -12.24
N LEU A 170 12.24 -1.90 -12.15
CA LEU A 170 13.44 -1.87 -12.99
C LEU A 170 13.14 -2.15 -14.47
N ASP A 171 11.99 -2.72 -14.78
CA ASP A 171 11.44 -2.82 -16.13
C ASP A 171 11.16 -1.45 -16.76
N TYR A 172 10.78 -0.45 -15.95
CA TYR A 172 10.57 0.93 -16.37
C TYR A 172 11.87 1.76 -16.35
N TYR A 173 12.64 1.69 -15.25
CA TYR A 173 13.84 2.53 -15.05
C TYR A 173 15.09 1.96 -15.70
N GLY A 174 15.13 0.68 -16.04
CA GLY A 174 16.29 -0.01 -16.56
C GLY A 174 17.23 -0.53 -15.48
N ASP A 175 17.68 0.31 -14.56
CA ASP A 175 18.54 -0.08 -13.45
C ASP A 175 18.22 0.69 -12.14
N PHE A 176 18.89 0.29 -11.07
CA PHE A 176 18.67 0.87 -9.75
C PHE A 176 19.21 2.30 -9.62
N ASP A 177 20.26 2.65 -10.33
CA ASP A 177 20.85 4.00 -10.29
C ASP A 177 19.93 5.01 -10.99
N ALA A 178 19.26 4.62 -12.08
CA ALA A 178 18.22 5.41 -12.73
C ALA A 178 17.00 5.63 -11.81
N LEU A 179 16.59 4.60 -11.07
CA LEU A 179 15.53 4.72 -10.05
C LEU A 179 15.94 5.71 -8.95
N LEU A 180 17.15 5.59 -8.40
CA LEU A 180 17.69 6.53 -7.40
C LEU A 180 17.73 7.97 -7.93
N ALA A 181 18.14 8.17 -9.19
CA ALA A 181 18.16 9.48 -9.84
C ALA A 181 16.74 10.08 -9.95
N ALA A 182 15.73 9.27 -10.27
CA ALA A 182 14.34 9.71 -10.33
C ALA A 182 13.81 10.13 -8.94
N PHE A 183 14.12 9.39 -7.88
CA PHE A 183 13.76 9.79 -6.52
C PHE A 183 14.50 11.07 -6.07
N ALA A 184 15.76 11.23 -6.44
CA ALA A 184 16.50 12.47 -6.20
C ALA A 184 15.87 13.66 -6.95
N GLU A 185 15.43 13.46 -8.20
CA GLU A 185 14.69 14.49 -8.95
C GLU A 185 13.39 14.84 -8.25
N PHE A 186 12.61 13.85 -7.81
CA PHE A 186 11.37 14.08 -7.05
C PHE A 186 11.63 14.91 -5.77
N ALA A 187 12.62 14.52 -4.96
CA ALA A 187 12.99 15.25 -3.75
C ALA A 187 13.46 16.69 -4.06
N ASN A 188 14.07 16.92 -5.23
CA ASN A 188 14.52 18.24 -5.66
C ASN A 188 13.41 19.14 -6.23
N ARG A 189 12.17 18.62 -6.42
CA ARG A 189 11.04 19.41 -6.90
C ARG A 189 10.41 20.29 -5.82
N VAL A 190 10.75 20.08 -4.55
CA VAL A 190 10.29 20.98 -3.48
C VAL A 190 10.85 22.39 -3.66
N PRO A 191 10.07 23.45 -3.38
CA PRO A 191 10.55 24.82 -3.47
C PRO A 191 11.57 25.15 -2.37
N PHE A 192 12.23 26.29 -2.45
CA PHE A 192 13.24 26.70 -1.47
C PHE A 192 12.73 26.81 -0.03
N TYR A 193 11.43 27.04 0.15
CA TYR A 193 10.75 27.12 1.45
C TYR A 193 10.13 25.78 1.91
N GLY A 194 10.18 24.76 1.05
CA GLY A 194 9.72 23.42 1.34
C GLY A 194 10.79 22.53 1.95
N ALA A 195 10.50 21.23 2.08
CA ALA A 195 11.46 20.22 2.54
C ALA A 195 11.21 18.84 1.92
N ALA A 196 12.31 18.09 1.74
CA ALA A 196 12.28 16.66 1.50
C ALA A 196 12.43 15.93 2.84
N ILE A 197 11.48 15.05 3.19
CA ILE A 197 11.46 14.26 4.43
C ILE A 197 11.87 12.84 4.06
N ILE A 198 13.03 12.38 4.55
CA ILE A 198 13.71 11.20 4.03
C ILE A 198 14.08 10.23 5.16
N CYS A 199 13.73 8.95 5.03
CA CYS A 199 14.16 7.91 5.95
C CYS A 199 15.68 7.67 5.85
N LEU A 200 16.41 7.88 6.95
CA LEU A 200 17.86 7.74 6.96
C LEU A 200 18.33 6.28 7.11
N ASP A 201 17.48 5.39 7.62
CA ASP A 201 17.85 3.99 7.82
C ASP A 201 17.74 3.13 6.55
N ASP A 202 17.22 3.68 5.46
CA ASP A 202 17.09 2.99 4.18
C ASP A 202 18.34 3.20 3.29
N GLU A 203 18.93 2.10 2.80
CA GLU A 203 20.14 2.13 1.99
C GLU A 203 19.94 2.90 0.68
N GLY A 204 18.80 2.72 0.01
CA GLY A 204 18.47 3.43 -1.22
C GLY A 204 18.41 4.94 -0.99
N ASN A 205 17.76 5.37 0.10
CA ASN A 205 17.71 6.77 0.50
C ASN A 205 19.11 7.33 0.83
N GLN A 206 19.95 6.57 1.53
CA GLN A 206 21.33 6.99 1.84
C GLN A 206 22.14 7.23 0.56
N ARG A 207 21.98 6.37 -0.46
CA ARG A 207 22.61 6.54 -1.77
C ARG A 207 22.05 7.73 -2.55
N MET A 208 20.76 8.01 -2.41
CA MET A 208 20.07 9.14 -3.05
C MET A 208 20.46 10.50 -2.43
N LEU A 209 20.63 10.56 -1.10
CA LEU A 209 20.84 11.80 -0.33
C LEU A 209 21.92 12.75 -0.89
N PRO A 210 23.11 12.30 -1.35
CA PRO A 210 24.13 13.18 -1.92
C PRO A 210 23.67 13.95 -3.18
N HIS A 211 22.59 13.51 -3.82
CA HIS A 211 22.02 14.11 -5.03
C HIS A 211 20.86 15.07 -4.71
N VAL A 212 20.41 15.16 -3.46
CA VAL A 212 19.34 16.08 -3.02
C VAL A 212 19.96 17.45 -2.70
N ARG A 213 19.48 18.48 -3.39
CA ARG A 213 19.96 19.88 -3.29
C ARG A 213 18.99 20.79 -2.55
N ARG A 214 17.93 20.24 -1.99
CA ARG A 214 16.90 20.95 -1.24
C ARG A 214 17.06 20.72 0.25
N ARG A 215 16.35 21.50 1.04
CA ARG A 215 16.33 21.28 2.49
C ARG A 215 15.80 19.87 2.79
N VAL A 216 16.54 19.12 3.57
CA VAL A 216 16.19 17.77 3.98
C VAL A 216 15.89 17.77 5.48
N VAL A 217 14.88 17.01 5.86
CA VAL A 217 14.59 16.58 7.22
C VAL A 217 14.66 15.07 7.24
N THR A 218 15.61 14.52 7.98
CA THR A 218 15.80 13.07 8.06
C THR A 218 15.03 12.48 9.24
N TYR A 219 14.54 11.25 9.08
CA TYR A 219 13.94 10.49 10.17
C TYR A 219 14.42 9.03 10.18
N GLY A 220 14.38 8.38 11.33
CA GLY A 220 14.77 6.99 11.45
C GLY A 220 15.17 6.60 12.87
N MET A 221 15.76 5.42 13.03
CA MET A 221 16.36 4.96 14.28
C MET A 221 17.82 5.39 14.42
N SER A 222 18.45 5.79 13.32
CA SER A 222 19.80 6.32 13.33
C SER A 222 19.88 7.55 14.24
N PRO A 223 20.86 7.63 15.17
CA PRO A 223 21.04 8.81 16.01
C PRO A 223 21.43 10.08 15.23
N GLN A 224 21.79 9.93 13.96
CA GLN A 224 22.12 11.02 13.04
C GLN A 224 20.89 11.63 12.36
N ALA A 225 19.70 11.03 12.51
CA ALA A 225 18.47 11.57 11.96
C ALA A 225 18.02 12.82 12.72
N ASP A 226 17.37 13.79 12.03
CA ASP A 226 16.73 14.93 12.67
C ASP A 226 15.59 14.49 13.59
N LEU A 227 14.77 13.51 13.19
CA LEU A 227 13.72 12.91 13.98
C LEU A 227 14.08 11.44 14.27
N VAL A 228 14.47 11.18 15.51
CA VAL A 228 14.97 9.87 15.94
C VAL A 228 13.88 9.07 16.63
N ILE A 229 13.69 7.82 16.17
CA ILE A 229 12.81 6.82 16.78
C ILE A 229 13.62 6.07 17.84
N HIS A 230 13.16 6.08 19.10
CA HIS A 230 13.77 5.35 20.20
C HIS A 230 12.84 4.27 20.75
N LEU A 231 13.44 3.16 21.20
CA LEU A 231 12.79 2.11 21.97
C LEU A 231 11.46 1.63 21.38
N PRO A 232 11.38 1.29 20.08
CA PRO A 232 10.15 0.79 19.51
C PRO A 232 9.81 -0.58 20.09
N VAL A 233 8.56 -0.73 20.57
CA VAL A 233 8.02 -1.99 21.08
C VAL A 233 6.73 -2.29 20.34
N THR A 234 6.69 -3.42 19.64
CA THR A 234 5.52 -3.91 18.92
C THR A 234 4.88 -5.07 19.66
N GLY A 235 3.57 -5.09 19.74
CA GLY A 235 2.77 -6.16 20.34
C GLY A 235 1.35 -6.19 19.76
N PRO A 236 0.46 -7.06 20.27
CA PRO A 236 -0.90 -7.22 19.78
C PRO A 236 -1.75 -5.95 19.93
N GLU A 237 -1.42 -5.09 20.88
CA GLU A 237 -2.12 -3.81 21.12
C GLU A 237 -1.60 -2.66 20.24
N GLY A 238 -0.64 -2.93 19.35
CA GLY A 238 -0.04 -1.92 18.47
C GLY A 238 1.44 -1.71 18.70
N THR A 239 1.93 -0.51 18.42
CA THR A 239 3.36 -0.14 18.52
C THR A 239 3.53 1.09 19.40
N ARG A 240 4.49 1.06 20.33
CA ARG A 240 4.91 2.20 21.17
C ARG A 240 6.35 2.55 20.87
N PHE A 241 6.67 3.83 20.82
CA PHE A 241 8.02 4.34 20.57
C PHE A 241 8.16 5.77 21.10
N ASN A 242 9.38 6.18 21.40
CA ASN A 242 9.70 7.56 21.74
C ASN A 242 10.26 8.29 20.52
N LEU A 243 10.01 9.57 20.43
CA LEU A 243 10.58 10.43 19.39
C LEU A 243 11.40 11.56 20.02
N ARG A 244 12.54 11.86 19.37
CA ARG A 244 13.35 13.05 19.63
C ARG A 244 13.54 13.80 18.32
N PHE A 245 13.16 15.08 18.30
CA PHE A 245 13.39 15.94 17.13
C PHE A 245 14.57 16.87 17.42
N ARG A 246 15.69 16.61 16.76
CA ARG A 246 16.98 17.24 17.05
C ARG A 246 17.32 17.08 18.55
N GLU A 247 17.41 18.18 19.30
CA GLU A 247 17.74 18.16 20.73
C GLU A 247 16.49 18.11 21.64
N VAL A 248 15.28 18.05 21.08
CA VAL A 248 14.02 18.12 21.83
C VAL A 248 13.36 16.75 21.94
N GLU A 249 13.22 16.24 23.15
CA GLU A 249 12.44 15.03 23.42
C GLU A 249 10.95 15.31 23.26
N LEU A 250 10.29 14.57 22.37
CA LEU A 250 8.85 14.68 22.11
C LEU A 250 8.03 13.69 22.96
N GLY A 251 8.71 12.75 23.64
CA GLY A 251 8.09 11.73 24.50
C GLY A 251 7.52 10.53 23.74
N GLU A 252 6.70 9.74 24.44
CA GLU A 252 6.12 8.50 23.92
C GLU A 252 4.96 8.76 22.94
N PHE A 253 4.96 8.00 21.83
CA PHE A 253 3.88 7.88 20.85
C PHE A 253 3.34 6.46 20.86
N ARG A 254 2.04 6.31 20.56
CA ARG A 254 1.34 5.03 20.46
C ARG A 254 0.58 4.97 19.16
N LEU A 255 0.64 3.79 18.53
CA LEU A 255 -0.15 3.42 17.36
C LEU A 255 -0.99 2.21 17.72
N ALA A 256 -2.27 2.21 17.38
CA ALA A 256 -3.11 1.02 17.52
C ALA A 256 -2.75 -0.09 16.50
N VAL A 257 -1.92 0.23 15.49
CA VAL A 257 -1.44 -0.74 14.50
C VAL A 257 -0.05 -1.27 14.88
N PRO A 258 0.15 -2.59 14.83
CA PRO A 258 1.45 -3.19 15.15
C PRO A 258 2.45 -3.05 14.00
N GLY A 259 3.73 -3.19 14.30
CA GLY A 259 4.83 -3.29 13.33
C GLY A 259 5.83 -2.14 13.42
N LEU A 260 7.11 -2.50 13.45
CA LEU A 260 8.21 -1.53 13.44
C LEU A 260 8.13 -0.59 12.23
N HIS A 261 7.79 -1.13 11.05
CA HIS A 261 7.60 -0.33 9.84
C HIS A 261 6.52 0.75 10.00
N ASN A 262 5.50 0.53 10.84
CA ASN A 262 4.49 1.53 11.15
C ASN A 262 5.02 2.65 12.06
N ALA A 263 6.02 2.37 12.92
CA ALA A 263 6.73 3.44 13.64
C ALA A 263 7.51 4.36 12.68
N PHE A 264 8.13 3.80 11.63
CA PHE A 264 8.78 4.60 10.58
C PHE A 264 7.75 5.42 9.77
N ASN A 265 6.63 4.81 9.36
CA ASN A 265 5.55 5.52 8.67
C ASN A 265 5.00 6.68 9.52
N ALA A 266 4.82 6.43 10.83
CA ALA A 266 4.38 7.47 11.77
C ALA A 266 5.42 8.56 11.95
N ALA A 267 6.71 8.24 12.05
CA ALA A 267 7.77 9.24 12.17
C ALA A 267 7.81 10.16 10.93
N ALA A 268 7.63 9.61 9.72
CA ALA A 268 7.47 10.44 8.51
C ALA A 268 6.27 11.40 8.62
N ALA A 269 5.12 10.90 9.10
CA ALA A 269 3.92 11.74 9.28
C ALA A 269 4.12 12.79 10.37
N VAL A 270 4.82 12.46 11.47
CA VAL A 270 5.20 13.40 12.52
C VAL A 270 6.13 14.49 11.97
N ALA A 271 7.13 14.13 11.17
CA ALA A 271 8.04 15.11 10.56
C ALA A 271 7.27 16.09 9.66
N VAL A 272 6.32 15.61 8.84
CA VAL A 272 5.41 16.48 8.06
C VAL A 272 4.63 17.41 8.97
N ALA A 273 4.02 16.89 10.03
CA ALA A 273 3.19 17.68 10.94
C ALA A 273 3.98 18.74 11.71
N LEU A 274 5.22 18.42 12.11
CA LEU A 274 6.13 19.39 12.75
C LEU A 274 6.55 20.49 11.77
N GLU A 275 6.80 20.17 10.51
CA GLU A 275 7.10 21.16 9.45
C GLU A 275 5.92 22.11 9.20
N LEU A 276 4.69 21.67 9.46
CA LEU A 276 3.48 22.49 9.40
C LEU A 276 3.18 23.24 10.71
N GLY A 277 4.03 23.11 11.73
CA GLY A 277 3.89 23.79 13.02
C GLY A 277 2.78 23.22 13.91
N LEU A 278 2.33 21.99 13.69
CA LEU A 278 1.31 21.36 14.52
C LEU A 278 1.84 21.00 15.91
N SER A 279 0.97 21.07 16.92
CA SER A 279 1.36 20.71 18.29
C SER A 279 1.65 19.21 18.44
N VAL A 280 2.68 18.86 19.18
CA VAL A 280 3.05 17.46 19.45
C VAL A 280 1.88 16.70 20.08
N GLU A 281 1.08 17.35 20.90
CA GLU A 281 -0.08 16.73 21.55
C GLU A 281 -1.17 16.34 20.56
N THR A 282 -1.50 17.23 19.60
CA THR A 282 -2.45 16.92 18.52
C THR A 282 -1.97 15.76 17.68
N ILE A 283 -0.67 15.73 17.32
CA ILE A 283 -0.06 14.65 16.56
C ILE A 283 -0.15 13.32 17.31
N ARG A 284 0.21 13.32 18.61
CA ARG A 284 0.19 12.14 19.47
C ARG A 284 -1.22 11.54 19.59
N GLN A 285 -2.21 12.40 19.83
CA GLN A 285 -3.61 11.97 19.96
C GLN A 285 -4.17 11.41 18.66
N SER A 286 -3.83 12.01 17.51
CA SER A 286 -4.25 11.52 16.22
C SER A 286 -3.68 10.14 15.91
N LEU A 287 -2.37 9.96 16.10
CA LEU A 287 -1.71 8.66 15.87
C LEU A 287 -2.23 7.56 16.80
N ALA A 288 -2.57 7.89 18.05
CA ALA A 288 -3.16 6.91 18.99
C ALA A 288 -4.55 6.41 18.54
N ARG A 289 -5.29 7.22 17.77
CA ARG A 289 -6.60 6.87 17.21
C ARG A 289 -6.54 6.24 15.83
N PHE A 290 -5.37 6.22 15.19
CA PHE A 290 -5.20 5.67 13.85
C PHE A 290 -5.37 4.15 13.86
N THR A 291 -6.42 3.65 13.22
CA THR A 291 -6.80 2.22 13.21
C THR A 291 -6.24 1.43 12.03
N GLY A 292 -5.41 2.07 11.18
CA GLY A 292 -4.78 1.42 10.05
C GLY A 292 -5.45 1.72 8.71
N VAL A 293 -4.99 1.00 7.70
CA VAL A 293 -5.47 1.04 6.31
C VAL A 293 -5.97 -0.35 5.94
N ASP A 294 -7.00 -0.42 5.12
CA ASP A 294 -7.52 -1.69 4.63
C ASP A 294 -6.43 -2.52 3.97
N ARG A 295 -6.44 -3.81 4.29
CA ARG A 295 -5.46 -4.77 3.78
C ARG A 295 -3.99 -4.48 4.18
N ARG A 296 -3.74 -3.76 5.31
CA ARG A 296 -2.40 -3.57 5.88
C ARG A 296 -2.39 -4.08 7.32
N PHE A 297 -2.00 -5.33 7.49
CA PHE A 297 -2.10 -6.10 8.74
C PHE A 297 -3.51 -5.97 9.37
N GLN A 298 -4.54 -6.03 8.53
CA GLN A 298 -5.93 -5.77 8.90
C GLN A 298 -6.55 -6.97 9.61
N LEU A 299 -6.99 -6.79 10.83
CA LEU A 299 -7.79 -7.79 11.53
C LEU A 299 -9.12 -8.00 10.79
N ARG A 300 -9.36 -9.23 10.30
CA ARG A 300 -10.62 -9.62 9.68
C ARG A 300 -11.61 -10.18 10.70
N GLY A 301 -11.11 -10.85 11.71
CA GLY A 301 -11.90 -11.41 12.80
C GLY A 301 -11.13 -12.38 13.66
N GLN A 302 -11.80 -12.80 14.75
CA GLN A 302 -11.29 -13.82 15.65
C GLN A 302 -12.43 -14.78 16.01
N VAL A 303 -12.22 -16.08 15.81
CA VAL A 303 -13.21 -17.12 16.08
C VAL A 303 -12.49 -18.30 16.73
N ASN A 304 -13.06 -18.83 17.82
CA ASN A 304 -12.53 -20.00 18.54
C ASN A 304 -11.02 -19.88 18.93
N GLY A 305 -10.57 -18.64 19.24
CA GLY A 305 -9.17 -18.38 19.58
C GLY A 305 -8.21 -18.35 18.39
N ILE A 306 -8.70 -18.44 17.15
CA ILE A 306 -7.96 -18.30 15.92
C ILE A 306 -8.17 -16.88 15.39
N THR A 307 -7.08 -16.16 15.15
CA THR A 307 -7.12 -14.80 14.60
C THR A 307 -6.90 -14.84 13.10
N VAL A 308 -7.69 -14.10 12.32
CA VAL A 308 -7.52 -13.98 10.86
C VAL A 308 -7.16 -12.54 10.52
N ILE A 309 -6.03 -12.36 9.84
CA ILE A 309 -5.50 -11.07 9.39
C ILE A 309 -5.29 -11.12 7.87
N ASP A 310 -5.59 -10.00 7.18
CA ASP A 310 -5.29 -9.80 5.76
C ASP A 310 -4.21 -8.75 5.59
N ASP A 311 -3.25 -9.03 4.69
CA ASP A 311 -2.22 -8.07 4.32
C ASP A 311 -1.99 -8.06 2.80
N TYR A 312 -1.85 -6.88 2.26
CA TYR A 312 -1.64 -6.65 0.82
C TYR A 312 -0.21 -6.99 0.37
N GLY A 313 0.69 -7.26 1.30
CA GLY A 313 2.10 -7.53 1.04
C GLY A 313 2.31 -8.56 -0.06
N HIS A 314 3.02 -8.14 -1.09
CA HIS A 314 3.27 -8.93 -2.30
C HIS A 314 4.71 -8.80 -2.80
N HIS A 315 5.53 -8.04 -2.10
CA HIS A 315 6.98 -7.92 -2.29
C HIS A 315 7.72 -8.62 -1.14
N PRO A 316 8.90 -9.24 -1.37
CA PRO A 316 9.67 -9.92 -0.33
C PRO A 316 9.93 -9.08 0.93
N ALA A 317 10.21 -7.80 0.79
CA ALA A 317 10.42 -6.89 1.92
C ALA A 317 9.13 -6.71 2.74
N GLU A 318 7.97 -6.52 2.09
CA GLU A 318 6.66 -6.41 2.76
C GLU A 318 6.32 -7.71 3.51
N ILE A 319 6.51 -8.87 2.87
CA ILE A 319 6.28 -10.19 3.49
C ILE A 319 7.10 -10.34 4.78
N ARG A 320 8.39 -10.01 4.74
CA ARG A 320 9.25 -10.08 5.93
C ARG A 320 8.77 -9.12 7.04
N ALA A 321 8.40 -7.89 6.68
CA ALA A 321 7.89 -6.91 7.64
C ALA A 321 6.60 -7.38 8.32
N THR A 322 5.66 -7.91 7.53
CA THR A 322 4.38 -8.45 8.00
C THR A 322 4.59 -9.67 8.91
N LEU A 323 5.44 -10.61 8.53
CA LEU A 323 5.74 -11.81 9.32
C LEU A 323 6.50 -11.48 10.62
N ASN A 324 7.45 -10.53 10.59
CA ASN A 324 8.11 -10.04 11.80
C ASN A 324 7.10 -9.38 12.76
N THR A 325 6.14 -8.63 12.23
CA THR A 325 5.05 -8.06 13.02
C THR A 325 4.19 -9.15 13.64
N ALA A 326 3.81 -10.17 12.88
CA ALA A 326 3.04 -11.31 13.37
C ALA A 326 3.76 -12.02 14.52
N ARG A 327 5.07 -12.24 14.43
CA ARG A 327 5.87 -12.82 15.51
C ARG A 327 5.95 -11.92 16.74
N ALA A 328 6.11 -10.62 16.57
CA ALA A 328 6.15 -9.67 17.68
C ALA A 328 4.79 -9.60 18.41
N CYS A 329 3.68 -9.92 17.76
CA CYS A 329 2.36 -10.03 18.37
C CYS A 329 2.17 -11.29 19.24
N GLY A 330 3.11 -12.24 19.24
CA GLY A 330 3.15 -13.37 20.17
C GLY A 330 2.15 -14.49 19.87
N TYR A 331 1.66 -14.63 18.65
CA TYR A 331 0.81 -15.76 18.24
C TYR A 331 1.56 -17.09 18.37
N ARG A 332 0.83 -18.14 18.72
CA ARG A 332 1.40 -19.49 18.90
C ARG A 332 2.04 -20.02 17.63
N ARG A 333 1.32 -19.93 16.50
CA ARG A 333 1.80 -20.26 15.16
C ARG A 333 1.28 -19.22 14.17
N VAL A 334 2.04 -19.04 13.09
CA VAL A 334 1.66 -18.18 11.96
C VAL A 334 1.46 -19.06 10.73
N LEU A 335 0.21 -19.18 10.28
CA LEU A 335 -0.22 -19.96 9.11
C LEU A 335 -0.49 -18.98 7.99
N VAL A 336 0.27 -19.03 6.90
CA VAL A 336 0.19 -18.09 5.79
C VAL A 336 -0.47 -18.73 4.58
N LEU A 337 -1.48 -18.08 4.02
CA LEU A 337 -1.99 -18.32 2.67
C LEU A 337 -1.44 -17.23 1.76
N PHE A 338 -0.45 -17.57 0.96
CA PHE A 338 0.23 -16.62 0.08
C PHE A 338 -0.21 -16.79 -1.37
N GLN A 339 -0.64 -15.68 -1.98
CA GLN A 339 -0.93 -15.60 -3.41
C GLN A 339 0.12 -14.73 -4.10
N PRO A 340 1.06 -15.33 -4.87
CA PRO A 340 2.00 -14.56 -5.66
C PRO A 340 1.27 -13.68 -6.68
N HIS A 341 1.78 -12.48 -6.94
CA HIS A 341 1.13 -11.50 -7.79
C HIS A 341 2.04 -11.09 -8.94
N ARG A 342 1.61 -11.35 -10.18
CA ARG A 342 2.30 -11.21 -11.47
C ARG A 342 3.41 -12.25 -11.69
N TYR A 343 3.47 -12.76 -12.91
CA TYR A 343 4.51 -13.72 -13.32
C TYR A 343 5.88 -13.06 -13.40
N THR A 344 5.97 -11.85 -13.93
CA THR A 344 7.22 -11.11 -14.07
C THR A 344 7.87 -10.85 -12.71
N ARG A 345 7.10 -10.38 -11.71
CA ARG A 345 7.62 -10.18 -10.34
C ARG A 345 8.06 -11.49 -9.71
N THR A 346 7.26 -12.55 -9.83
CA THR A 346 7.59 -13.86 -9.25
C THR A 346 8.88 -14.40 -9.85
N GLN A 347 9.10 -14.24 -11.16
CA GLN A 347 10.32 -14.65 -11.84
C GLN A 347 11.53 -13.85 -11.36
N LEU A 348 11.41 -12.52 -11.33
CA LEU A 348 12.51 -11.60 -10.99
C LEU A 348 12.98 -11.81 -9.55
N LEU A 349 12.05 -12.03 -8.61
CA LEU A 349 12.32 -12.07 -7.18
C LEU A 349 12.19 -13.48 -6.58
N MET A 350 12.35 -14.53 -7.40
CA MET A 350 12.15 -15.93 -6.99
C MET A 350 12.98 -16.32 -5.76
N ASP A 351 14.24 -15.92 -5.74
CA ASP A 351 15.16 -16.23 -4.65
C ASP A 351 14.87 -15.42 -3.37
N GLU A 352 14.51 -14.17 -3.54
CA GLU A 352 14.10 -13.28 -2.44
C GLU A 352 12.81 -13.78 -1.80
N PHE A 353 11.83 -14.21 -2.58
CA PHE A 353 10.63 -14.88 -2.07
C PHE A 353 10.99 -16.14 -1.31
N GLY A 354 11.89 -16.98 -1.87
CA GLY A 354 12.37 -18.21 -1.22
C GLY A 354 12.86 -17.99 0.21
N ARG A 355 13.45 -16.83 0.49
CA ARG A 355 14.04 -16.47 1.80
C ARG A 355 13.09 -15.67 2.71
N SER A 356 11.86 -15.34 2.27
CA SER A 356 11.03 -14.35 2.97
C SER A 356 10.09 -14.92 4.01
N PHE A 357 9.91 -16.25 4.07
CA PHE A 357 8.86 -16.88 4.89
C PHE A 357 9.35 -17.54 6.17
N HIS A 358 10.62 -17.45 6.56
CA HIS A 358 11.18 -18.15 7.71
C HIS A 358 10.49 -17.85 9.06
N GLN A 359 9.76 -16.75 9.15
CA GLN A 359 8.97 -16.39 10.33
C GLN A 359 7.56 -17.02 10.34
N ALA A 360 7.13 -17.68 9.26
CA ALA A 360 5.90 -18.47 9.23
C ALA A 360 6.15 -19.90 9.74
N ASP A 361 5.15 -20.52 10.37
CA ASP A 361 5.20 -21.95 10.71
C ASP A 361 4.73 -22.81 9.53
N TRP A 362 3.73 -22.31 8.79
CA TRP A 362 3.22 -22.92 7.57
C TRP A 362 2.99 -21.89 6.49
N VAL A 363 3.32 -22.24 5.26
CA VAL A 363 3.08 -21.44 4.06
C VAL A 363 2.32 -22.28 3.03
N PHE A 364 1.11 -21.87 2.72
CA PHE A 364 0.29 -22.44 1.65
C PHE A 364 0.38 -21.50 0.45
N VAL A 365 1.00 -21.97 -0.63
CA VAL A 365 1.22 -21.17 -1.84
C VAL A 365 0.16 -21.51 -2.88
N THR A 366 -0.55 -20.49 -3.38
CA THR A 366 -1.55 -20.65 -4.43
C THR A 366 -0.95 -20.45 -5.82
N ASP A 367 -1.79 -20.59 -6.86
CA ASP A 367 -1.48 -20.11 -8.19
C ASP A 367 -1.19 -18.60 -8.20
N ILE A 368 -0.37 -18.20 -9.18
CA ILE A 368 -0.03 -16.79 -9.37
C ILE A 368 -1.26 -16.03 -9.85
N TYR A 369 -1.59 -14.92 -9.19
CA TYR A 369 -2.56 -13.96 -9.69
C TYR A 369 -1.94 -13.16 -10.84
N ALA A 370 -2.42 -13.42 -12.06
CA ALA A 370 -1.80 -12.92 -13.29
C ALA A 370 -1.82 -11.39 -13.44
N ALA A 371 -2.85 -10.70 -12.91
CA ALA A 371 -3.03 -9.24 -13.08
C ALA A 371 -2.89 -8.79 -14.56
N SER A 372 -3.53 -9.53 -15.47
CA SER A 372 -3.50 -9.33 -16.93
C SER A 372 -2.19 -9.72 -17.64
N GLU A 373 -1.21 -10.26 -16.95
CA GLU A 373 -0.01 -10.83 -17.58
C GLU A 373 -0.29 -12.21 -18.17
N THR A 374 0.45 -12.58 -19.20
CA THR A 374 0.47 -13.94 -19.74
C THR A 374 1.39 -14.84 -18.91
N PRO A 375 1.06 -16.13 -18.72
CA PRO A 375 1.93 -17.06 -18.03
C PRO A 375 3.32 -17.14 -18.65
N ILE A 376 4.35 -17.23 -17.78
CA ILE A 376 5.75 -17.39 -18.19
C ILE A 376 6.13 -18.85 -17.97
N PRO A 377 6.68 -19.57 -19.00
CA PRO A 377 7.12 -20.94 -18.85
C PRO A 377 8.12 -21.12 -17.69
N GLY A 378 7.91 -22.11 -16.83
CA GLY A 378 8.77 -22.37 -15.68
C GLY A 378 8.53 -21.46 -14.46
N VAL A 379 7.52 -20.57 -14.50
CA VAL A 379 7.16 -19.69 -13.38
C VAL A 379 5.76 -20.03 -12.91
N SER A 380 5.64 -20.62 -11.73
CA SER A 380 4.36 -21.00 -11.12
C SER A 380 4.40 -20.90 -9.59
N GLY A 381 3.24 -20.99 -8.95
CA GLY A 381 3.15 -21.10 -7.49
C GLY A 381 3.81 -22.38 -6.95
N GLU A 382 3.77 -23.46 -7.70
CA GLU A 382 4.42 -24.73 -7.35
C GLU A 382 5.95 -24.58 -7.33
N VAL A 383 6.54 -24.02 -8.39
CA VAL A 383 8.00 -23.73 -8.46
C VAL A 383 8.42 -22.80 -7.32
N LEU A 384 7.58 -21.83 -6.98
CA LEU A 384 7.86 -20.94 -5.83
C LEU A 384 7.81 -21.69 -4.50
N ALA A 385 6.84 -22.60 -4.30
CA ALA A 385 6.77 -23.42 -3.09
C ALA A 385 8.03 -24.30 -2.94
N GLU A 386 8.47 -24.93 -4.03
CA GLU A 386 9.73 -25.70 -4.08
C GLU A 386 10.94 -24.79 -3.74
N ARG A 387 10.98 -23.55 -4.24
CA ARG A 387 12.05 -22.60 -3.96
C ARG A 387 12.08 -22.23 -2.47
N ILE A 388 10.93 -22.00 -1.84
CA ILE A 388 10.83 -21.72 -0.40
C ILE A 388 11.36 -22.92 0.41
N GLN A 389 11.04 -24.16 0.00
CA GLN A 389 11.58 -25.39 0.63
C GLN A 389 13.09 -25.50 0.47
N GLN A 390 13.63 -25.21 -0.71
CA GLN A 390 15.07 -25.24 -0.99
C GLN A 390 15.86 -24.28 -0.10
N TYR A 391 15.25 -23.14 0.29
CA TYR A 391 15.83 -22.22 1.26
C TYR A 391 15.59 -22.62 2.73
N GLY A 392 15.14 -23.86 2.98
CA GLY A 392 15.11 -24.49 4.30
C GLY A 392 13.80 -24.35 5.08
N HIS A 393 12.74 -23.81 4.49
CA HIS A 393 11.44 -23.77 5.16
C HIS A 393 10.79 -25.16 5.17
N ARG A 394 10.41 -25.66 6.37
CA ARG A 394 9.95 -27.05 6.54
C ARG A 394 8.44 -27.23 6.32
N GLY A 395 7.65 -26.19 6.55
CA GLY A 395 6.18 -26.22 6.49
C GLY A 395 5.67 -25.47 5.24
N VAL A 396 5.94 -25.99 4.03
CA VAL A 396 5.46 -25.37 2.77
C VAL A 396 4.66 -26.38 1.98
N GLU A 397 3.52 -25.94 1.45
CA GLU A 397 2.65 -26.74 0.59
C GLU A 397 2.14 -25.87 -0.56
N TYR A 398 2.26 -26.35 -1.80
CA TYR A 398 1.55 -25.78 -2.93
C TYR A 398 0.09 -26.29 -2.93
N VAL A 399 -0.85 -25.37 -2.92
CA VAL A 399 -2.28 -25.67 -2.83
C VAL A 399 -3.06 -25.34 -4.12
N GLY A 400 -2.47 -24.60 -5.06
CA GLY A 400 -3.13 -24.21 -6.31
C GLY A 400 -4.23 -23.18 -6.07
N THR A 401 -5.44 -23.63 -5.74
CA THR A 401 -6.59 -22.73 -5.58
C THR A 401 -6.74 -22.15 -4.18
N LEU A 402 -7.47 -21.05 -4.06
CA LEU A 402 -7.79 -20.44 -2.76
C LEU A 402 -8.65 -21.39 -1.91
N GLU A 403 -9.61 -22.08 -2.52
CA GLU A 403 -10.51 -23.02 -1.86
C GLU A 403 -9.73 -24.14 -1.16
N ARG A 404 -8.78 -24.75 -1.87
CA ARG A 404 -7.91 -25.79 -1.29
C ARG A 404 -7.01 -25.22 -0.20
N GLY A 405 -6.51 -23.99 -0.35
CA GLY A 405 -5.76 -23.30 0.70
C GLY A 405 -6.58 -23.12 1.98
N VAL A 406 -7.83 -22.71 1.85
CA VAL A 406 -8.78 -22.60 2.97
C VAL A 406 -9.01 -23.96 3.64
N GLU A 407 -9.22 -25.03 2.85
CA GLU A 407 -9.39 -26.39 3.38
C GLU A 407 -8.17 -26.84 4.17
N ARG A 408 -6.97 -26.64 3.65
CA ARG A 408 -5.73 -27.03 4.30
C ARG A 408 -5.50 -26.27 5.61
N ILE A 409 -5.74 -24.96 5.61
CA ILE A 409 -5.65 -24.14 6.83
C ILE A 409 -6.66 -24.60 7.86
N CYS A 410 -7.92 -24.77 7.47
CA CYS A 410 -8.98 -25.23 8.37
C CYS A 410 -8.68 -26.62 8.97
N ALA A 411 -8.01 -27.50 8.24
CA ALA A 411 -7.63 -28.82 8.75
C ALA A 411 -6.58 -28.78 9.87
N ILE A 412 -5.73 -27.75 9.94
CA ILE A 412 -4.62 -27.70 10.89
C ILE A 412 -4.69 -26.57 11.90
N ALA A 413 -5.55 -25.56 11.67
CA ALA A 413 -5.66 -24.38 12.55
C ALA A 413 -6.15 -24.78 13.95
N GLN A 414 -5.55 -24.14 14.97
CA GLN A 414 -5.82 -24.40 16.39
C GLN A 414 -5.94 -23.08 17.17
N PRO A 415 -6.59 -23.05 18.32
CA PRO A 415 -6.64 -21.88 19.19
C PRO A 415 -5.22 -21.34 19.50
N GLY A 416 -5.08 -20.03 19.41
CA GLY A 416 -3.80 -19.31 19.55
C GLY A 416 -3.03 -19.10 18.24
N ASP A 417 -3.51 -19.67 17.12
CA ASP A 417 -2.89 -19.45 15.81
C ASP A 417 -3.33 -18.13 15.19
N LEU A 418 -2.41 -17.56 14.40
CA LEU A 418 -2.70 -16.53 13.42
C LEU A 418 -2.82 -17.18 12.03
N VAL A 419 -3.92 -16.92 11.36
CA VAL A 419 -4.06 -17.14 9.92
C VAL A 419 -3.87 -15.82 9.20
N LEU A 420 -2.89 -15.76 8.30
CA LEU A 420 -2.54 -14.57 7.54
C LEU A 420 -2.81 -14.82 6.05
N THR A 421 -3.77 -14.10 5.46
CA THR A 421 -3.91 -14.01 4.00
C THR A 421 -2.98 -12.93 3.48
N LEU A 422 -2.13 -13.26 2.51
CA LEU A 422 -1.02 -12.41 2.07
C LEU A 422 -0.97 -12.33 0.54
N GLY A 423 -1.06 -11.10 0.00
CA GLY A 423 -0.98 -10.87 -1.45
C GLY A 423 -1.90 -9.77 -1.96
N ALA A 424 -1.54 -9.19 -3.12
CA ALA A 424 -2.27 -8.07 -3.74
C ALA A 424 -3.51 -8.48 -4.54
N GLY A 425 -3.68 -9.78 -4.81
CA GLY A 425 -4.80 -10.32 -5.58
C GLY A 425 -6.09 -10.51 -4.77
N ASN A 426 -6.84 -11.54 -5.13
CA ASN A 426 -8.13 -11.87 -4.53
C ASN A 426 -8.02 -12.77 -3.27
N VAL A 427 -6.83 -13.03 -2.76
CA VAL A 427 -6.58 -13.85 -1.56
C VAL A 427 -7.32 -13.34 -0.32
N VAL A 428 -7.61 -12.05 -0.24
CA VAL A 428 -8.42 -11.44 0.84
C VAL A 428 -9.75 -12.16 1.07
N ARG A 429 -10.36 -12.72 0.01
CA ARG A 429 -11.63 -13.46 0.08
C ARG A 429 -11.50 -14.75 0.90
N ALA A 430 -10.32 -15.35 0.87
CA ALA A 430 -10.05 -16.57 1.64
C ALA A 430 -10.13 -16.32 3.15
N GLY A 431 -9.79 -15.12 3.63
CA GLY A 431 -9.94 -14.74 5.04
C GLY A 431 -11.39 -14.81 5.49
N ASP A 432 -12.33 -14.30 4.69
CA ASP A 432 -13.76 -14.34 4.97
C ASP A 432 -14.28 -15.80 4.96
N TRP A 433 -13.86 -16.61 3.99
CA TRP A 433 -14.23 -18.03 3.91
C TRP A 433 -13.70 -18.84 5.10
N ILE A 434 -12.50 -18.55 5.58
CA ILE A 434 -11.94 -19.19 6.78
C ILE A 434 -12.78 -18.82 8.01
N LEU A 435 -13.14 -17.55 8.19
CA LEU A 435 -13.96 -17.09 9.30
C LEU A 435 -15.34 -17.75 9.28
N GLU A 436 -15.98 -17.85 8.13
CA GLU A 436 -17.27 -18.55 7.98
C GLU A 436 -17.18 -20.03 8.36
N ARG A 437 -16.15 -20.74 7.93
CA ARG A 437 -15.93 -22.15 8.29
C ARG A 437 -15.63 -22.34 9.77
N LEU A 438 -14.83 -21.44 10.37
CA LEU A 438 -14.57 -21.44 11.81
C LEU A 438 -15.86 -21.24 12.63
N GLN A 439 -16.74 -20.34 12.19
CA GLN A 439 -18.05 -20.10 12.84
C GLN A 439 -18.97 -21.32 12.76
N LYS A 440 -18.93 -22.06 11.64
CA LYS A 440 -19.71 -23.28 11.43
C LYS A 440 -19.12 -24.51 12.14
N GLY A 441 -17.94 -24.39 12.77
CA GLY A 441 -17.25 -25.52 13.40
C GLY A 441 -16.64 -26.52 12.40
N GLU A 442 -16.41 -26.08 11.15
CA GLU A 442 -15.87 -26.91 10.08
C GLU A 442 -14.32 -26.92 10.06
N CYS A 443 -13.67 -26.24 11.00
CA CYS A 443 -12.22 -26.18 11.16
C CYS A 443 -11.80 -26.85 12.49
N GLY A 444 -10.68 -27.58 12.49
CA GLY A 444 -10.07 -28.08 13.73
C GLY A 444 -10.35 -29.53 14.11
N ASP A 445 -11.13 -30.27 13.33
CA ASP A 445 -11.37 -31.72 13.55
C ASP A 445 -10.34 -32.58 12.75
N ALA A 446 -9.07 -32.49 13.12
CA ALA A 446 -8.00 -33.31 12.53
C ALA A 446 -8.18 -34.84 12.76
N GLY A 447 -9.25 -35.26 13.46
CA GLY A 447 -9.55 -36.66 13.75
C GLY A 447 -10.37 -37.41 12.71
N LYS A 448 -11.02 -36.72 11.75
CA LYS A 448 -11.97 -37.39 10.83
C LYS A 448 -11.43 -37.74 9.45
N TRP A 449 -10.23 -37.28 9.05
CA TRP A 449 -9.72 -37.45 7.68
C TRP A 449 -8.62 -38.53 7.51
N VAL A 450 -8.20 -39.19 8.61
CA VAL A 450 -7.16 -40.29 8.52
C VAL A 450 -7.76 -41.63 8.10
N GLN A 451 -9.10 -41.77 7.96
CA GLN A 451 -9.74 -43.07 7.61
C GLN A 451 -10.25 -43.18 6.17
N ALA A 452 -9.95 -42.25 5.27
CA ALA A 452 -10.38 -42.34 3.87
C ALA A 452 -9.22 -42.61 2.87
N GLY A 453 -8.16 -43.30 3.30
CA GLY A 453 -7.01 -43.65 2.47
C GLY A 453 -6.27 -44.84 2.99
N SER A 454 -6.97 -45.99 3.08
CA SER A 454 -6.36 -47.33 3.15
C SER A 454 -6.81 -48.18 1.97
#